data_c910275f09e78ee5c71f74cd9cbeb7ba
#
_entry.id   c910275f09e78ee5c71f74cd9cbeb7ba
#
_cell.length_a   1.000
_cell.length_b   1.000
_cell.length_c   1.000
_cell.angle_alpha   90.00
_cell.angle_beta   90.00
_cell.angle_gamma   90.00
#
_symmetry.space_group_name_H-M   'P 1'
#
loop_
_entity.id
_entity.type
_entity.pdbx_description
1 polymer ?
#
loop_
_entity_poly.entity_id
_entity_poly.type
_entity_poly.pdbx_seq_one_letter_code
_entity_poly.pdbx_strand_id
1 'polypeptide(L)'
;THLSTSNHYLSDVAGLLWLGVMLPEFVDSEYFYDLGFGELLSEMNKQVLPDGADFESSTGYHRYALELFLYSFVLCKQNDIEIEDKYWAKLRLMLEYMKGYLRPDGSAPLIGDSDSGQVLPLCRRRADEHSYVLAIGASMFPDSQFSIPKIDVPCELLWLLGQEGVTRFRNLPVTSAP
;
A
#
# COMPACT_ATOMS: atom_id res chain seq x y z
N THR A 1 18.97 -13.72 -14.88
CA THR A 1 18.14 -12.53 -15.03
C THR A 1 18.50 -11.61 -13.89
N HIS A 2 19.07 -10.45 -14.18
CA HIS A 2 19.38 -9.45 -13.15
C HIS A 2 18.09 -8.73 -12.82
N LEU A 3 17.43 -9.17 -11.76
CA LEU A 3 16.30 -8.48 -11.20
C LEU A 3 16.86 -7.33 -10.36
N SER A 4 16.84 -6.12 -10.90
CA SER A 4 17.21 -4.93 -10.14
C SER A 4 16.05 -4.51 -9.26
N THR A 5 16.34 -4.04 -8.06
CA THR A 5 15.37 -3.36 -7.19
C THR A 5 14.63 -2.27 -7.98
N SER A 6 13.30 -2.35 -8.06
CA SER A 6 12.44 -1.39 -8.76
C SER A 6 10.97 -1.70 -8.45
N ASN A 7 10.08 -0.76 -8.80
CA ASN A 7 8.63 -1.00 -8.72
C ASN A 7 8.19 -2.19 -9.60
N HIS A 8 8.85 -2.44 -10.74
CA HIS A 8 8.58 -3.60 -11.60
C HIS A 8 8.88 -4.92 -10.87
N TYR A 9 10.07 -5.03 -10.28
CA TYR A 9 10.42 -6.23 -9.51
C TYR A 9 9.52 -6.40 -8.30
N LEU A 10 9.19 -5.32 -7.59
CA LEU A 10 8.24 -5.36 -6.49
C LEU A 10 6.86 -5.85 -6.94
N SER A 11 6.41 -5.45 -8.13
CA SER A 11 5.15 -5.94 -8.70
C SER A 11 5.19 -7.45 -8.99
N ASP A 12 6.30 -7.94 -9.54
CA ASP A 12 6.48 -9.36 -9.84
C ASP A 12 6.43 -10.19 -8.56
N VAL A 13 7.16 -9.80 -7.52
CA VAL A 13 7.20 -10.56 -6.25
C VAL A 13 5.90 -10.46 -5.48
N ALA A 14 5.21 -9.31 -5.51
CA ALA A 14 3.87 -9.18 -4.96
C ALA A 14 2.87 -10.11 -5.69
N GLY A 15 2.96 -10.17 -7.03
CA GLY A 15 2.17 -11.10 -7.84
C GLY A 15 2.40 -12.55 -7.48
N LEU A 16 3.66 -12.97 -7.26
CA LEU A 16 4.00 -14.33 -6.79
C LEU A 16 3.39 -14.62 -5.42
N LEU A 17 3.54 -13.72 -4.46
CA LEU A 17 2.91 -13.87 -3.13
C LEU A 17 1.39 -14.05 -3.26
N TRP A 18 0.75 -13.22 -4.07
CA TRP A 18 -0.70 -13.29 -4.25
C TRP A 18 -1.12 -14.62 -4.89
N LEU A 19 -0.40 -15.10 -5.91
CA LEU A 19 -0.67 -16.42 -6.51
C LEU A 19 -0.52 -17.54 -5.48
N GLY A 20 0.57 -17.53 -4.70
CA GLY A 20 0.83 -18.56 -3.70
C GLY A 20 -0.22 -18.60 -2.58
N VAL A 21 -0.73 -17.44 -2.15
CA VAL A 21 -1.73 -17.36 -1.07
C VAL A 21 -3.15 -17.63 -1.59
N MET A 22 -3.52 -17.07 -2.75
CA MET A 22 -4.91 -17.12 -3.24
C MET A 22 -5.24 -18.39 -4.01
N LEU A 23 -4.24 -19.10 -4.54
CA LEU A 23 -4.40 -20.30 -5.37
C LEU A 23 -3.59 -21.47 -4.80
N PRO A 24 -3.88 -21.92 -3.57
CA PRO A 24 -3.10 -22.96 -2.89
C PRO A 24 -3.18 -24.32 -3.58
N GLU A 25 -4.13 -24.52 -4.49
CA GLU A 25 -4.28 -25.74 -5.29
C GLU A 25 -3.26 -25.86 -6.43
N PHE A 26 -2.50 -24.82 -6.75
CA PHE A 26 -1.45 -24.90 -7.76
C PHE A 26 -0.24 -25.68 -7.24
N VAL A 27 0.38 -26.48 -8.10
CA VAL A 27 1.53 -27.32 -7.75
C VAL A 27 2.70 -26.51 -7.19
N ASP A 28 2.91 -25.29 -7.73
CA ASP A 28 4.02 -24.41 -7.37
C ASP A 28 3.61 -23.33 -6.35
N SER A 29 2.41 -23.41 -5.74
CA SER A 29 1.87 -22.37 -4.85
C SER A 29 2.79 -22.09 -3.65
N GLU A 30 3.33 -23.14 -3.03
CA GLU A 30 4.26 -23.02 -1.90
C GLU A 30 5.55 -22.31 -2.31
N TYR A 31 6.10 -22.66 -3.46
CA TYR A 31 7.29 -21.99 -4.01
C TYR A 31 7.00 -20.51 -4.33
N PHE A 32 5.84 -20.20 -4.91
CA PHE A 32 5.44 -18.81 -5.19
C PHE A 32 5.24 -18.00 -3.91
N TYR A 33 4.65 -18.62 -2.89
CA TYR A 33 4.49 -18.00 -1.58
C TYR A 33 5.85 -17.69 -0.94
N ASP A 34 6.73 -18.69 -0.80
CA ASP A 34 8.02 -18.54 -0.12
C ASP A 34 8.89 -17.49 -0.81
N LEU A 35 9.00 -17.56 -2.14
CA LEU A 35 9.77 -16.60 -2.93
C LEU A 35 9.15 -15.20 -2.84
N GLY A 36 7.85 -15.10 -3.10
CA GLY A 36 7.14 -13.82 -3.11
C GLY A 36 7.15 -13.13 -1.75
N PHE A 37 6.92 -13.87 -0.66
CA PHE A 37 6.93 -13.31 0.69
C PHE A 37 8.32 -12.87 1.12
N GLY A 38 9.34 -13.72 0.93
CA GLY A 38 10.73 -13.39 1.29
C GLY A 38 11.26 -12.19 0.52
N GLU A 39 11.05 -12.15 -0.79
CA GLU A 39 11.50 -11.04 -1.63
C GLU A 39 10.69 -9.75 -1.39
N LEU A 40 9.38 -9.83 -1.11
CA LEU A 40 8.58 -8.66 -0.74
C LEU A 40 9.15 -7.94 0.48
N LEU A 41 9.50 -8.68 1.54
CA LEU A 41 10.08 -8.12 2.75
C LEU A 41 11.52 -7.61 2.51
N SER A 42 12.29 -8.30 1.66
CA SER A 42 13.61 -7.86 1.21
C SER A 42 13.53 -6.54 0.46
N GLU A 43 12.61 -6.42 -0.49
CA GLU A 43 12.40 -5.19 -1.26
C GLU A 43 11.91 -4.03 -0.38
N MET A 44 11.06 -4.27 0.61
CA MET A 44 10.69 -3.25 1.58
C MET A 44 11.91 -2.68 2.33
N ASN A 45 12.91 -3.51 2.62
CA ASN A 45 14.14 -3.05 3.25
C ASN A 45 15.02 -2.22 2.32
N LYS A 46 14.98 -2.48 1.02
CA LYS A 46 15.79 -1.79 0.01
C LYS A 46 15.10 -0.51 -0.50
N GLN A 47 13.78 -0.57 -0.72
CA GLN A 47 13.04 0.51 -1.38
C GLN A 47 12.54 1.57 -0.41
N VAL A 48 12.24 1.22 0.84
CA VAL A 48 11.72 2.16 1.83
C VAL A 48 12.84 2.82 2.61
N LEU A 49 13.02 4.11 2.40
CA LEU A 49 14.01 4.95 3.06
C LEU A 49 13.66 5.18 4.54
N PRO A 50 14.60 5.66 5.37
CA PRO A 50 14.37 5.85 6.81
C PRO A 50 13.24 6.83 7.17
N ASP A 51 12.89 7.75 6.27
CA ASP A 51 11.79 8.71 6.40
C ASP A 51 10.46 8.20 5.85
N GLY A 52 10.45 6.97 5.32
CA GLY A 52 9.28 6.35 4.69
C GLY A 52 9.12 6.64 3.20
N ALA A 53 9.98 7.45 2.58
CA ALA A 53 9.95 7.69 1.16
C ALA A 53 10.30 6.42 0.38
N ASP A 54 9.71 6.26 -0.81
CA ASP A 54 10.18 5.30 -1.80
C ASP A 54 11.46 5.83 -2.50
N PHE A 55 12.42 4.93 -2.74
CA PHE A 55 13.74 5.29 -3.27
C PHE A 55 13.71 5.85 -4.70
N GLU A 56 12.68 5.56 -5.48
CA GLU A 56 12.53 6.05 -6.86
C GLU A 56 12.22 7.57 -6.93
N SER A 57 12.03 8.22 -5.77
CA SER A 57 11.90 9.68 -5.63
C SER A 57 10.76 10.29 -6.47
N SER A 58 9.69 9.53 -6.67
CA SER A 58 8.48 9.94 -7.36
C SER A 58 7.27 9.79 -6.44
N THR A 59 6.36 10.75 -6.44
CA THR A 59 5.11 10.65 -5.68
C THR A 59 4.17 9.60 -6.27
N GLY A 60 4.18 9.42 -7.60
CA GLY A 60 3.42 8.39 -8.29
C GLY A 60 3.91 6.99 -7.94
N TYR A 61 5.21 6.74 -8.01
CA TYR A 61 5.79 5.44 -7.68
C TYR A 61 5.80 5.17 -6.17
N HIS A 62 5.95 6.20 -5.32
CA HIS A 62 5.73 6.03 -3.89
C HIS A 62 4.31 5.50 -3.59
N ARG A 63 3.27 6.07 -4.21
CA ARG A 63 1.91 5.57 -4.08
C ARG A 63 1.79 4.12 -4.56
N TYR A 64 2.37 3.81 -5.72
CA TYR A 64 2.29 2.47 -6.31
C TYR A 64 3.01 1.41 -5.46
N ALA A 65 4.23 1.70 -5.00
CA ALA A 65 4.97 0.83 -4.09
C ALA A 65 4.22 0.64 -2.76
N LEU A 66 3.65 1.73 -2.22
CA LEU A 66 2.83 1.66 -1.01
C LEU A 66 1.58 0.79 -1.20
N GLU A 67 0.89 0.86 -2.35
CA GLU A 67 -0.22 -0.06 -2.66
C GLU A 67 0.22 -1.52 -2.67
N LEU A 68 1.35 -1.84 -3.32
CA LEU A 68 1.89 -3.20 -3.40
C LEU A 68 2.16 -3.77 -2.01
N PHE A 69 2.84 -3.02 -1.14
CA PHE A 69 3.10 -3.45 0.23
C PHE A 69 1.81 -3.54 1.06
N LEU A 70 0.99 -2.49 1.04
CA LEU A 70 -0.24 -2.41 1.83
C LEU A 70 -1.20 -3.55 1.51
N TYR A 71 -1.47 -3.79 0.23
CA TYR A 71 -2.42 -4.81 -0.19
C TYR A 71 -1.89 -6.22 0.06
N SER A 72 -0.60 -6.43 -0.13
CA SER A 72 0.06 -7.70 0.23
C SER A 72 0.02 -7.96 1.74
N PHE A 73 0.20 -6.93 2.57
CA PHE A 73 0.09 -7.05 4.03
C PHE A 73 -1.35 -7.29 4.49
N VAL A 74 -2.34 -6.69 3.80
CA VAL A 74 -3.76 -7.02 4.01
C VAL A 74 -4.02 -8.50 3.71
N LEU A 75 -3.54 -8.98 2.55
CA LEU A 75 -3.67 -10.37 2.15
C LEU A 75 -3.05 -11.31 3.19
N CYS A 76 -1.84 -11.05 3.62
CA CYS A 76 -1.16 -11.83 4.67
C CYS A 76 -1.98 -11.87 5.95
N LYS A 77 -2.42 -10.70 6.44
CA LYS A 77 -3.21 -10.60 7.67
C LYS A 77 -4.53 -11.36 7.59
N GLN A 78 -5.20 -11.35 6.44
CA GLN A 78 -6.46 -12.08 6.25
C GLN A 78 -6.29 -13.59 6.13
N ASN A 79 -5.07 -14.06 5.91
CA ASN A 79 -4.72 -15.48 5.81
C ASN A 79 -3.84 -15.96 6.97
N ASP A 80 -3.84 -15.23 8.10
CA ASP A 80 -3.10 -15.57 9.32
C ASP A 80 -1.57 -15.74 9.08
N ILE A 81 -1.02 -15.05 8.07
CA ILE A 81 0.41 -15.01 7.79
C ILE A 81 1.04 -13.90 8.61
N GLU A 82 1.94 -14.28 9.51
CA GLU A 82 2.61 -13.33 10.40
C GLU A 82 3.65 -12.48 9.66
N ILE A 83 3.60 -11.17 9.90
CA ILE A 83 4.59 -10.19 9.45
C ILE A 83 5.18 -9.52 10.69
N GLU A 84 6.50 -9.50 10.81
CA GLU A 84 7.20 -8.87 11.93
C GLU A 84 6.84 -7.38 12.07
N ASP A 85 6.72 -6.88 13.29
CA ASP A 85 6.34 -5.49 13.63
C ASP A 85 7.19 -4.43 12.93
N LYS A 86 8.47 -4.73 12.69
CA LYS A 86 9.37 -3.81 11.98
C LYS A 86 8.91 -3.47 10.56
N TYR A 87 8.22 -4.38 9.86
CA TYR A 87 7.69 -4.14 8.52
C TYR A 87 6.39 -3.36 8.58
N TRP A 88 5.53 -3.63 9.57
CA TRP A 88 4.36 -2.80 9.86
C TRP A 88 4.75 -1.35 10.18
N ALA A 89 5.84 -1.16 10.94
CA ALA A 89 6.39 0.16 11.24
C ALA A 89 6.86 0.88 9.97
N LYS A 90 7.54 0.17 9.04
CA LYS A 90 7.94 0.74 7.75
C LYS A 90 6.74 1.14 6.88
N LEU A 91 5.72 0.28 6.80
CA LEU A 91 4.48 0.59 6.08
C LEU A 91 3.81 1.86 6.64
N ARG A 92 3.81 2.00 7.97
CA ARG A 92 3.31 3.20 8.63
C ARG A 92 4.11 4.44 8.27
N LEU A 93 5.43 4.35 8.23
CA LEU A 93 6.28 5.47 7.78
C LEU A 93 5.98 5.89 6.35
N MET A 94 5.73 4.93 5.44
CA MET A 94 5.31 5.25 4.06
C MET A 94 3.99 6.02 4.03
N LEU A 95 3.01 5.63 4.85
CA LEU A 95 1.73 6.35 4.97
C LEU A 95 1.92 7.77 5.56
N GLU A 96 2.79 7.92 6.55
CA GLU A 96 3.13 9.22 7.15
C GLU A 96 3.82 10.13 6.14
N TYR A 97 4.74 9.59 5.35
CA TYR A 97 5.38 10.30 4.24
C TYR A 97 4.35 10.76 3.20
N MET A 98 3.44 9.87 2.78
CA MET A 98 2.34 10.22 1.87
C MET A 98 1.48 11.35 2.45
N LYS A 99 1.07 11.23 3.71
CA LYS A 99 0.31 12.30 4.39
C LYS A 99 1.04 13.64 4.34
N GLY A 100 2.36 13.63 4.48
CA GLY A 100 3.19 14.83 4.49
C GLY A 100 3.21 15.60 3.17
N TYR A 101 3.06 14.91 2.02
CA TYR A 101 3.04 15.58 0.72
C TYR A 101 1.64 15.88 0.16
N LEU A 102 0.58 15.29 0.73
CA LEU A 102 -0.78 15.58 0.29
C LEU A 102 -1.14 17.03 0.56
N ARG A 103 -1.79 17.66 -0.43
CA ARG A 103 -2.35 19.01 -0.28
C ARG A 103 -3.59 18.98 0.60
N PRO A 104 -4.00 20.14 1.15
CA PRO A 104 -5.21 20.23 1.99
C PRO A 104 -6.49 19.73 1.31
N ASP A 105 -6.58 19.80 -0.02
CA ASP A 105 -7.69 19.29 -0.83
C ASP A 105 -7.62 17.76 -1.06
N GLY A 106 -6.57 17.09 -0.54
CA GLY A 106 -6.35 15.66 -0.69
C GLY A 106 -5.67 15.25 -2.01
N SER A 107 -5.36 16.19 -2.89
CA SER A 107 -4.60 15.92 -4.11
C SER A 107 -3.10 15.77 -3.81
N ALA A 108 -2.40 14.97 -4.61
CA ALA A 108 -0.95 14.85 -4.54
C ALA A 108 -0.26 15.78 -5.54
N PRO A 109 0.90 16.38 -5.19
CA PRO A 109 1.75 16.97 -6.20
C PRO A 109 2.32 15.85 -7.09
N LEU A 110 2.35 16.03 -8.39
CA LEU A 110 3.00 15.11 -9.32
C LEU A 110 4.48 15.51 -9.41
N ILE A 111 5.32 14.84 -8.63
CA ILE A 111 6.77 15.07 -8.56
C ILE A 111 7.45 13.81 -9.06
N GLY A 112 8.45 13.98 -9.92
CA GLY A 112 9.15 12.87 -10.55
C GLY A 112 8.35 12.25 -11.69
N ASP A 113 8.74 11.05 -12.09
CA ASP A 113 8.04 10.28 -13.09
C ASP A 113 6.68 9.81 -12.57
N SER A 114 5.66 9.87 -13.39
CA SER A 114 4.30 9.58 -12.95
C SER A 114 3.48 8.97 -14.06
N ASP A 115 2.87 7.86 -13.76
CA ASP A 115 1.82 7.25 -14.55
C ASP A 115 0.56 7.03 -13.69
N SER A 116 -0.50 6.53 -14.31
CA SER A 116 -1.76 6.23 -13.64
C SER A 116 -1.87 4.76 -13.19
N GLY A 117 -0.77 4.03 -13.10
CA GLY A 117 -0.75 2.63 -12.68
C GLY A 117 -1.41 2.45 -11.31
N GLN A 118 -2.27 1.45 -11.18
CA GLN A 118 -2.93 1.05 -9.95
C GLN A 118 -2.77 -0.46 -9.78
N VAL A 119 -2.55 -0.90 -8.55
CA VAL A 119 -2.45 -2.35 -8.25
C VAL A 119 -3.80 -3.04 -8.39
N LEU A 120 -4.85 -2.42 -7.87
CA LEU A 120 -6.23 -2.90 -8.00
C LEU A 120 -7.08 -1.80 -8.67
N PRO A 121 -7.27 -1.83 -9.99
CA PRO A 121 -8.04 -0.81 -10.70
C PRO A 121 -9.55 -1.00 -10.55
N LEU A 122 -10.05 -1.03 -9.31
CA LEU A 122 -11.47 -1.21 -8.99
C LEU A 122 -12.30 0.04 -9.30
N CYS A 123 -11.68 1.21 -9.22
CA CYS A 123 -12.28 2.49 -9.57
C CYS A 123 -11.35 3.28 -10.48
N ARG A 124 -11.91 4.06 -11.38
CA ARG A 124 -11.11 4.99 -12.19
C ARG A 124 -10.62 6.13 -11.31
N ARG A 125 -9.29 6.33 -11.27
CA ARG A 125 -8.64 7.38 -10.49
C ARG A 125 -7.76 8.27 -11.37
N ARG A 126 -7.61 9.52 -10.94
CA ARG A 126 -6.64 10.45 -11.54
C ARG A 126 -5.27 10.16 -10.94
N ALA A 127 -4.21 10.54 -11.65
CA ALA A 127 -2.83 10.33 -11.20
C ALA A 127 -2.50 11.06 -9.88
N ASP A 128 -3.20 12.15 -9.56
CA ASP A 128 -3.03 12.95 -8.34
C ASP A 128 -3.95 12.53 -7.17
N GLU A 129 -4.75 11.48 -7.34
CA GLU A 129 -5.60 10.94 -6.28
C GLU A 129 -4.85 9.87 -5.47
N HIS A 130 -4.16 10.28 -4.40
CA HIS A 130 -3.43 9.37 -3.52
C HIS A 130 -4.12 9.16 -2.17
N SER A 131 -5.02 10.04 -1.79
CA SER A 131 -5.68 10.04 -0.48
C SER A 131 -6.47 8.75 -0.17
N TYR A 132 -6.91 8.01 -1.19
CA TYR A 132 -7.58 6.71 -0.96
C TYR A 132 -6.66 5.66 -0.34
N VAL A 133 -5.37 5.63 -0.72
CA VAL A 133 -4.39 4.71 -0.14
C VAL A 133 -4.13 5.07 1.32
N LEU A 134 -4.00 6.36 1.62
CA LEU A 134 -3.89 6.84 3.00
C LEU A 134 -5.11 6.43 3.84
N ALA A 135 -6.32 6.55 3.29
CA ALA A 135 -7.56 6.16 3.98
C ALA A 135 -7.61 4.64 4.27
N ILE A 136 -7.19 3.81 3.32
CA ILE A 136 -7.11 2.35 3.51
C ILE A 136 -6.10 2.02 4.62
N GLY A 137 -4.89 2.58 4.53
CA GLY A 137 -3.84 2.37 5.52
C GLY A 137 -4.26 2.85 6.90
N ALA A 138 -4.83 4.07 7.02
CA ALA A 138 -5.31 4.60 8.29
C ALA A 138 -6.39 3.72 8.93
N SER A 139 -7.24 3.08 8.12
CA SER A 139 -8.27 2.16 8.61
C SER A 139 -7.69 0.83 9.15
N MET A 140 -6.44 0.49 8.80
CA MET A 140 -5.74 -0.68 9.32
C MET A 140 -5.05 -0.43 10.67
N PHE A 141 -4.72 0.82 10.98
CA PHE A 141 -4.01 1.23 12.19
C PHE A 141 -4.95 2.01 13.11
N PRO A 142 -5.85 1.35 13.87
CA PRO A 142 -6.89 2.01 14.63
C PRO A 142 -6.36 2.95 15.73
N ASP A 143 -5.14 2.69 16.23
CA ASP A 143 -4.49 3.51 17.25
C ASP A 143 -3.70 4.69 16.64
N SER A 144 -3.71 4.80 15.32
CA SER A 144 -2.99 5.87 14.63
C SER A 144 -3.78 7.18 14.67
N GLN A 145 -3.09 8.27 14.96
CA GLN A 145 -3.63 9.63 14.85
C GLN A 145 -3.63 10.12 13.38
N PHE A 146 -3.85 9.21 12.43
CA PHE A 146 -3.97 9.62 11.03
C PHE A 146 -5.26 10.41 10.85
N SER A 147 -5.13 11.69 10.55
CA SER A 147 -6.20 12.47 9.95
C SER A 147 -6.12 12.34 8.43
N ILE A 148 -7.26 12.16 7.80
CA ILE A 148 -7.36 12.04 6.35
C ILE A 148 -8.07 13.25 5.74
N PRO A 149 -7.78 13.61 4.48
CA PRO A 149 -8.61 14.58 3.75
C PRO A 149 -10.06 14.12 3.69
N LYS A 150 -10.99 15.06 3.55
CA LYS A 150 -12.40 14.72 3.36
C LYS A 150 -12.59 14.09 1.97
N ILE A 151 -12.80 12.79 1.93
CA ILE A 151 -13.04 12.01 0.72
C ILE A 151 -14.22 11.07 0.92
N ASP A 152 -14.80 10.61 -0.18
CA ASP A 152 -15.77 9.53 -0.15
C ASP A 152 -15.11 8.20 0.25
N VAL A 153 -15.94 7.24 0.69
CA VAL A 153 -15.44 5.88 1.03
C VAL A 153 -14.78 5.26 -0.20
N PRO A 154 -13.48 4.97 -0.18
CA PRO A 154 -12.83 4.29 -1.29
C PRO A 154 -13.46 2.92 -1.53
N CYS A 155 -13.75 2.56 -2.79
CA CYS A 155 -14.33 1.26 -3.11
C CYS A 155 -13.37 0.11 -2.74
N GLU A 156 -12.07 0.33 -2.87
CA GLU A 156 -11.01 -0.61 -2.50
C GLU A 156 -11.08 -0.99 -1.01
N LEU A 157 -11.51 -0.04 -0.16
CA LEU A 157 -11.64 -0.27 1.28
C LEU A 157 -12.63 -1.40 1.61
N LEU A 158 -13.76 -1.44 0.90
CA LEU A 158 -14.76 -2.51 1.06
C LEU A 158 -14.21 -3.85 0.61
N TRP A 159 -13.49 -3.90 -0.52
CA TRP A 159 -12.92 -5.13 -1.05
C TRP A 159 -11.76 -5.65 -0.20
N LEU A 160 -10.91 -4.76 0.33
CA LEU A 160 -9.73 -5.13 1.11
C LEU A 160 -10.04 -5.40 2.58
N LEU A 161 -10.92 -4.61 3.20
CA LEU A 161 -11.14 -4.63 4.66
C LEU A 161 -12.59 -4.91 5.05
N GLY A 162 -13.47 -5.12 4.08
CA GLY A 162 -14.88 -5.41 4.32
C GLY A 162 -15.65 -4.28 5.03
N GLN A 163 -16.79 -4.62 5.58
CA GLN A 163 -17.67 -3.67 6.29
C GLN A 163 -17.00 -3.06 7.53
N GLU A 164 -16.12 -3.81 8.18
CA GLU A 164 -15.39 -3.33 9.34
C GLU A 164 -14.42 -2.21 8.96
N GLY A 165 -13.69 -2.35 7.83
CA GLY A 165 -12.84 -1.31 7.28
C GLY A 165 -13.60 -0.02 6.98
N VAL A 166 -14.79 -0.14 6.39
CA VAL A 166 -15.67 1.00 6.12
C VAL A 166 -16.11 1.69 7.43
N THR A 167 -16.41 0.90 8.45
CA THR A 167 -16.79 1.45 9.77
C THR A 167 -15.63 2.19 10.42
N ARG A 168 -14.42 1.63 10.37
CA ARG A 168 -13.21 2.29 10.88
C ARG A 168 -12.93 3.59 10.13
N PHE A 169 -13.01 3.57 8.79
CA PHE A 169 -12.84 4.75 7.96
C PHE A 169 -13.77 5.90 8.37
N ARG A 170 -15.04 5.63 8.60
CA ARG A 170 -16.03 6.65 9.01
C ARG A 170 -15.74 7.30 10.35
N ASN A 171 -14.95 6.63 11.19
CA ASN A 171 -14.53 7.12 12.51
C ASN A 171 -13.15 7.80 12.48
N LEU A 172 -12.45 7.82 11.33
CA LEU A 172 -11.17 8.51 11.22
C LEU A 172 -11.34 10.03 11.36
N PRO A 173 -10.39 10.69 12.03
CA PRO A 173 -10.38 12.15 12.08
C PRO A 173 -10.17 12.72 10.68
N VAL A 174 -10.99 13.70 10.31
CA VAL A 174 -10.87 14.44 9.05
C VAL A 174 -9.96 15.64 9.26
N THR A 175 -9.01 15.83 8.35
CA THR A 175 -8.17 17.04 8.35
C THR A 175 -9.08 18.23 8.07
N SER A 176 -9.18 19.17 9.02
CA SER A 176 -9.81 20.46 8.74
C SER A 176 -8.93 21.23 7.75
N ALA A 177 -9.49 21.66 6.64
CA ALA A 177 -8.82 22.66 5.81
C ALA A 177 -8.53 23.91 6.65
N PRO A 178 -7.37 24.53 6.49
CA PRO A 178 -7.04 25.77 7.18
C PRO A 178 -7.97 26.90 6.78
#